data_fec381d09770178c91eb33b188574560
#
_entry.id   fec381d09770178c91eb33b188574560
#
_cell.length_a   1.000
_cell.length_b   1.000
_cell.length_c   1.000
_cell.angle_alpha   90.00
_cell.angle_beta   90.00
_cell.angle_gamma   90.00
#
_symmetry.space_group_name_H-M   'P 1'
#
loop_
_entity.id
_entity.type
_entity.pdbx_description
1 polymer ?
#
loop_
_entity_poly.entity_id
_entity_poly.type
_entity_poly.pdbx_seq_one_letter_code
_entity_poly.pdbx_strand_id
1 'polypeptide(L)'
;MSLDALARNYDRIRRHVGEETKLLGVIKADAYGHGAVPVARELEALGASYLAVSNIDECEEVRLGGVKLPVLMLGFTPADQAERILELDMTQAVQSLDIAEAFSDAAVKCGKKMKVHIKLDTGMGRLGFPCDETNFARSLTDILAVLKLPGLDVEGIFTHFCVSDEEGEENVAFTKKQHERYARMIAQAEEKGN
;
A
#
# COMPACT_ATOMS: atom_id res chain seq x y z
N MET A 1 8.33 -2.90 24.50
CA MET A 1 8.66 -1.73 23.64
C MET A 1 8.45 -0.43 24.41
N SER A 2 9.17 0.65 24.07
CA SER A 2 8.92 2.00 24.62
C SER A 2 8.18 2.86 23.59
N LEU A 3 6.97 3.29 23.88
CA LEU A 3 6.20 4.21 23.04
C LEU A 3 6.90 5.57 22.90
N ASP A 4 7.58 6.05 23.94
CA ASP A 4 8.41 7.27 23.85
C ASP A 4 9.53 7.14 22.82
N ALA A 5 10.12 5.95 22.66
CA ALA A 5 11.13 5.72 21.63
C ALA A 5 10.52 5.72 20.23
N LEU A 6 9.33 5.13 20.08
CA LEU A 6 8.56 5.20 18.84
C LEU A 6 8.24 6.65 18.47
N ALA A 7 7.74 7.43 19.41
CA ALA A 7 7.40 8.84 19.21
C ALA A 7 8.63 9.66 18.76
N ARG A 8 9.78 9.50 19.45
CA ARG A 8 11.02 10.16 19.04
C ARG A 8 11.48 9.77 17.62
N ASN A 9 11.34 8.49 17.24
CA ASN A 9 11.71 8.04 15.91
C ASN A 9 10.75 8.59 14.84
N TYR A 10 9.45 8.58 15.13
CA TYR A 10 8.44 9.19 14.26
C TYR A 10 8.74 10.68 14.01
N ASP A 11 9.01 11.44 15.06
CA ASP A 11 9.34 12.87 14.99
C ASP A 11 10.62 13.13 14.17
N ARG A 12 11.66 12.27 14.29
CA ARG A 12 12.86 12.35 13.46
C ARG A 12 12.56 12.14 11.98
N ILE A 13 11.76 11.12 11.67
CA ILE A 13 11.34 10.85 10.28
C ILE A 13 10.51 12.00 9.75
N ARG A 14 9.53 12.51 10.52
CA ARG A 14 8.69 13.64 10.15
C ARG A 14 9.53 14.88 9.80
N ARG A 15 10.51 15.22 10.62
CA ARG A 15 11.42 16.35 10.35
C ARG A 15 12.28 16.14 9.11
N HIS A 16 12.67 14.89 8.83
CA HIS A 16 13.50 14.57 7.68
C HIS A 16 12.72 14.67 6.35
N VAL A 17 11.49 14.15 6.32
CA VAL A 17 10.68 14.12 5.09
C VAL A 17 9.83 15.38 4.85
N GLY A 18 9.69 16.24 5.87
CA GLY A 18 8.88 17.46 5.79
C GLY A 18 7.38 17.22 5.98
N GLU A 19 6.62 18.31 6.15
CA GLU A 19 5.19 18.27 6.48
C GLU A 19 4.31 17.79 5.30
N GLU A 20 4.72 18.04 4.07
CA GLU A 20 3.96 17.67 2.86
C GLU A 20 3.93 16.15 2.61
N THR A 21 4.91 15.42 3.12
CA THR A 21 4.99 13.96 2.95
C THR A 21 4.15 13.25 4.01
N LYS A 22 3.16 12.49 3.57
CA LYS A 22 2.36 11.65 4.47
C LYS A 22 3.18 10.46 4.97
N LEU A 23 3.02 10.11 6.25
CA LEU A 23 3.67 8.95 6.87
C LEU A 23 2.67 7.81 7.03
N LEU A 24 3.07 6.62 6.57
CA LEU A 24 2.34 5.38 6.75
C LEU A 24 3.13 4.46 7.69
N GLY A 25 2.49 4.00 8.77
CA GLY A 25 3.08 3.06 9.71
C GLY A 25 2.80 1.60 9.33
N VAL A 26 3.85 0.80 9.11
CA VAL A 26 3.70 -0.65 8.85
C VAL A 26 3.67 -1.40 10.17
N ILE A 27 2.51 -1.98 10.50
CA ILE A 27 2.23 -2.64 11.79
C ILE A 27 1.89 -4.13 11.65
N LYS A 28 2.19 -4.75 10.51
CA LYS A 28 1.99 -6.18 10.28
C LYS A 28 2.77 -7.05 11.27
N ALA A 29 2.40 -8.32 11.41
CA ALA A 29 3.02 -9.29 12.33
C ALA A 29 3.08 -8.75 13.77
N ASP A 30 1.94 -8.28 14.28
CA ASP A 30 1.80 -7.66 15.61
C ASP A 30 2.80 -6.49 15.82
N ALA A 31 2.90 -5.60 14.82
CA ALA A 31 3.93 -4.54 14.77
C ALA A 31 5.34 -5.09 14.98
N TYR A 32 5.66 -6.18 14.26
CA TYR A 32 6.93 -6.92 14.39
C TYR A 32 7.18 -7.41 15.83
N GLY A 33 6.14 -7.86 16.52
CA GLY A 33 6.17 -8.33 17.90
C GLY A 33 6.16 -7.23 18.96
N HIS A 34 5.84 -6.00 18.57
CA HIS A 34 5.78 -4.85 19.50
C HIS A 34 4.37 -4.57 20.04
N GLY A 35 3.36 -5.27 19.55
CA GLY A 35 1.95 -5.05 19.86
C GLY A 35 1.30 -4.10 18.85
N ALA A 36 0.48 -4.64 17.93
CA ALA A 36 -0.11 -3.85 16.84
C ALA A 36 -1.02 -2.73 17.36
N VAL A 37 -1.91 -3.03 18.30
CA VAL A 37 -2.88 -2.04 18.80
C VAL A 37 -2.21 -0.88 19.54
N PRO A 38 -1.29 -1.08 20.52
CA PRO A 38 -0.59 0.04 21.18
C PRO A 38 0.23 0.88 20.20
N VAL A 39 0.92 0.24 19.23
CA VAL A 39 1.69 0.96 18.21
C VAL A 39 0.78 1.77 17.29
N ALA A 40 -0.32 1.18 16.83
CA ALA A 40 -1.28 1.85 15.97
C ALA A 40 -1.90 3.09 16.63
N ARG A 41 -2.29 2.99 17.89
CA ARG A 41 -2.83 4.12 18.67
C ARG A 41 -1.81 5.24 18.85
N GLU A 42 -0.56 4.88 19.12
CA GLU A 42 0.51 5.87 19.25
C GLU A 42 0.77 6.57 17.91
N LEU A 43 0.85 5.83 16.80
CA LEU A 43 1.01 6.40 15.46
C LEU A 43 -0.17 7.32 15.08
N GLU A 44 -1.41 6.94 15.44
CA GLU A 44 -2.59 7.77 15.25
C GLU A 44 -2.50 9.08 16.05
N ALA A 45 -2.10 9.01 17.31
CA ALA A 45 -1.91 10.20 18.17
C ALA A 45 -0.78 11.11 17.66
N LEU A 46 0.27 10.55 17.06
CA LEU A 46 1.39 11.28 16.45
C LEU A 46 1.06 11.88 15.07
N GLY A 47 -0.13 11.61 14.52
CA GLY A 47 -0.57 12.17 13.23
C GLY A 47 -0.07 11.38 12.00
N ALA A 48 0.16 10.08 12.12
CA ALA A 48 0.34 9.23 10.95
C ALA A 48 -0.90 9.32 10.06
N SER A 49 -0.72 9.22 8.75
CA SER A 49 -1.82 9.37 7.80
C SER A 49 -2.47 8.03 7.44
N TYR A 50 -1.74 6.93 7.64
CA TYR A 50 -2.13 5.60 7.23
C TYR A 50 -1.43 4.54 8.07
N LEU A 51 -2.02 3.35 8.15
CA LEU A 51 -1.37 2.15 8.67
C LEU A 51 -1.31 1.08 7.58
N ALA A 52 -0.44 0.08 7.72
CA ALA A 52 -0.40 -1.05 6.81
C ALA A 52 -0.22 -2.38 7.54
N VAL A 53 -0.97 -3.38 7.08
CA VAL A 53 -1.01 -4.74 7.61
C VAL A 53 -0.78 -5.77 6.49
N SER A 54 -0.63 -7.05 6.84
CA SER A 54 -0.41 -8.12 5.87
C SER A 54 -1.62 -9.02 5.62
N ASN A 55 -2.60 -9.04 6.51
CA ASN A 55 -3.82 -9.84 6.40
C ASN A 55 -5.03 -9.15 7.07
N ILE A 56 -6.24 -9.67 6.79
CA ILE A 56 -7.49 -9.08 7.26
C ILE A 56 -7.62 -9.15 8.79
N ASP A 57 -7.15 -10.24 9.39
CA ASP A 57 -7.28 -10.45 10.85
C ASP A 57 -6.47 -9.40 11.63
N GLU A 58 -5.28 -9.02 11.13
CA GLU A 58 -4.50 -7.91 11.69
C GLU A 58 -5.25 -6.58 11.62
N CYS A 59 -5.97 -6.32 10.51
CA CYS A 59 -6.80 -5.13 10.43
C CYS A 59 -7.96 -5.16 11.41
N GLU A 60 -8.66 -6.30 11.50
CA GLU A 60 -9.78 -6.47 12.43
C GLU A 60 -9.33 -6.24 13.87
N GLU A 61 -8.19 -6.78 14.29
CA GLU A 61 -7.61 -6.55 15.62
C GLU A 61 -7.38 -5.05 15.88
N VAL A 62 -6.81 -4.34 14.91
CA VAL A 62 -6.56 -2.90 15.00
C VAL A 62 -7.86 -2.11 15.08
N ARG A 63 -8.89 -2.49 14.32
CA ARG A 63 -10.24 -1.89 14.38
C ARG A 63 -10.93 -2.14 15.72
N LEU A 64 -10.86 -3.38 16.23
CA LEU A 64 -11.36 -3.72 17.58
C LEU A 64 -10.61 -2.93 18.66
N GLY A 65 -9.33 -2.65 18.44
CA GLY A 65 -8.52 -1.74 19.24
C GLY A 65 -8.97 -0.28 19.20
N GLY A 66 -9.98 0.09 18.41
CA GLY A 66 -10.56 1.44 18.33
C GLY A 66 -9.82 2.41 17.42
N VAL A 67 -8.80 1.97 16.68
CA VAL A 67 -8.03 2.79 15.74
C VAL A 67 -8.89 3.17 14.52
N LYS A 68 -8.84 4.44 14.11
CA LYS A 68 -9.65 5.00 13.02
C LYS A 68 -8.87 5.30 11.76
N LEU A 69 -7.55 5.34 11.83
CA LEU A 69 -6.71 5.57 10.65
C LEU A 69 -7.07 4.62 9.50
N PRO A 70 -6.97 5.07 8.23
CA PRO A 70 -7.04 4.18 7.08
C PRO A 70 -5.99 3.07 7.20
N VAL A 71 -6.35 1.85 6.77
CA VAL A 71 -5.46 0.68 6.83
C VAL A 71 -5.30 0.09 5.44
N LEU A 72 -4.05 0.04 4.96
CA LEU A 72 -3.67 -0.58 3.70
C LEU A 72 -3.29 -2.05 3.91
N MET A 73 -3.98 -2.93 3.21
CA MET A 73 -3.61 -4.34 3.07
C MET A 73 -2.48 -4.48 2.06
N LEU A 74 -1.28 -4.89 2.50
CA LEU A 74 -0.11 -5.05 1.62
C LEU A 74 -0.07 -6.41 0.91
N GLY A 75 -0.74 -7.42 1.47
CA GLY A 75 -0.74 -8.79 1.02
C GLY A 75 -1.77 -9.08 -0.07
N PHE A 76 -1.70 -10.31 -0.56
CA PHE A 76 -2.75 -10.90 -1.39
C PHE A 76 -3.96 -11.24 -0.52
N THR A 77 -5.15 -10.91 -1.01
CA THR A 77 -6.42 -11.31 -0.41
C THR A 77 -7.30 -11.95 -1.49
N PRO A 78 -7.88 -13.13 -1.25
CA PRO A 78 -8.86 -13.71 -2.16
C PRO A 78 -10.09 -12.82 -2.31
N ALA A 79 -10.68 -12.78 -3.52
CA ALA A 79 -11.82 -11.91 -3.81
C ALA A 79 -13.11 -12.29 -3.05
N ASP A 80 -13.21 -13.51 -2.54
CA ASP A 80 -14.31 -13.96 -1.68
C ASP A 80 -14.32 -13.28 -0.29
N GLN A 81 -13.23 -12.61 0.08
CA GLN A 81 -13.13 -11.80 1.30
C GLN A 81 -13.54 -10.32 1.08
N ALA A 82 -14.03 -9.96 -0.09
CA ALA A 82 -14.35 -8.58 -0.44
C ALA A 82 -15.36 -7.91 0.50
N GLU A 83 -16.39 -8.64 0.95
CA GLU A 83 -17.37 -8.12 1.91
C GLU A 83 -16.69 -7.72 3.23
N ARG A 84 -15.80 -8.57 3.75
CA ARG A 84 -15.06 -8.31 4.99
C ARG A 84 -14.12 -7.11 4.85
N ILE A 85 -13.46 -6.95 3.68
CA ILE A 85 -12.64 -5.76 3.37
C ILE A 85 -13.49 -4.49 3.43
N LEU A 86 -14.70 -4.52 2.81
CA LEU A 86 -15.63 -3.40 2.77
C LEU A 86 -16.22 -3.07 4.15
N GLU A 87 -16.48 -4.07 4.99
CA GLU A 87 -16.98 -3.90 6.36
C GLU A 87 -15.95 -3.25 7.28
N LEU A 88 -14.69 -3.63 7.15
CA LEU A 88 -13.57 -3.10 7.93
C LEU A 88 -13.06 -1.73 7.43
N ASP A 89 -13.65 -1.20 6.35
CA ASP A 89 -13.19 0.01 5.66
C ASP A 89 -11.68 -0.02 5.40
N MET A 90 -11.22 -1.11 4.76
CA MET A 90 -9.82 -1.31 4.41
C MET A 90 -9.55 -0.82 2.99
N THR A 91 -8.32 -0.38 2.75
CA THR A 91 -7.78 -0.17 1.42
C THR A 91 -6.98 -1.41 0.99
N GLN A 92 -7.34 -2.03 -0.14
CA GLN A 92 -6.70 -3.26 -0.61
C GLN A 92 -5.61 -2.96 -1.64
N ALA A 93 -4.43 -3.56 -1.51
CA ALA A 93 -3.44 -3.55 -2.58
C ALA A 93 -3.89 -4.47 -3.72
N VAL A 94 -3.92 -3.96 -4.96
CA VAL A 94 -4.17 -4.74 -6.17
C VAL A 94 -2.89 -4.88 -6.97
N GLN A 95 -2.60 -6.09 -7.42
CA GLN A 95 -1.32 -6.47 -8.03
C GLN A 95 -1.44 -7.03 -9.45
N SER A 96 -2.66 -7.20 -9.96
CA SER A 96 -2.96 -7.66 -11.31
C SER A 96 -4.37 -7.23 -11.70
N LEU A 97 -4.66 -7.23 -13.01
CA LEU A 97 -5.96 -6.81 -13.54
C LEU A 97 -7.08 -7.78 -13.13
N ASP A 98 -6.83 -9.08 -13.20
CA ASP A 98 -7.81 -10.12 -12.84
C ASP A 98 -8.28 -10.00 -11.37
N ILE A 99 -7.37 -9.72 -10.46
CA ILE A 99 -7.71 -9.47 -9.05
C ILE A 99 -8.49 -8.17 -8.89
N ALA A 100 -8.10 -7.10 -9.59
CA ALA A 100 -8.81 -5.83 -9.55
C ALA A 100 -10.24 -5.97 -10.10
N GLU A 101 -10.43 -6.70 -11.20
CA GLU A 101 -11.75 -7.01 -11.77
C GLU A 101 -12.63 -7.79 -10.77
N ALA A 102 -12.07 -8.83 -10.14
CA ALA A 102 -12.79 -9.63 -9.16
C ALA A 102 -13.23 -8.79 -7.93
N PHE A 103 -12.38 -7.90 -7.45
CA PHE A 103 -12.75 -6.95 -6.37
C PHE A 103 -13.78 -5.93 -6.83
N SER A 104 -13.65 -5.41 -8.04
CA SER A 104 -14.64 -4.48 -8.61
C SER A 104 -16.02 -5.12 -8.69
N ASP A 105 -16.10 -6.34 -9.23
CA ASP A 105 -17.36 -7.08 -9.36
C ASP A 105 -17.99 -7.37 -7.98
N ALA A 106 -17.19 -7.73 -7.00
CA ALA A 106 -17.66 -7.97 -5.65
C ALA A 106 -18.17 -6.67 -4.99
N ALA A 107 -17.45 -5.57 -5.14
CA ALA A 107 -17.86 -4.27 -4.60
C ALA A 107 -19.15 -3.76 -5.23
N VAL A 108 -19.30 -3.91 -6.56
CA VAL A 108 -20.55 -3.56 -7.28
C VAL A 108 -21.73 -4.38 -6.76
N LYS A 109 -21.56 -5.70 -6.55
CA LYS A 109 -22.61 -6.55 -5.97
C LYS A 109 -23.04 -6.10 -4.57
N CYS A 110 -22.09 -5.58 -3.78
CA CYS A 110 -22.37 -4.99 -2.46
C CYS A 110 -22.93 -3.56 -2.52
N GLY A 111 -23.07 -2.96 -3.70
CA GLY A 111 -23.52 -1.56 -3.88
C GLY A 111 -22.53 -0.54 -3.31
N LYS A 112 -21.25 -0.88 -3.21
CA LYS A 112 -20.17 -0.04 -2.65
C LYS A 112 -19.02 0.11 -3.64
N LYS A 113 -18.09 0.99 -3.32
CA LYS A 113 -16.75 1.03 -3.96
C LYS A 113 -15.70 0.55 -2.96
N MET A 114 -14.74 -0.24 -3.45
CA MET A 114 -13.60 -0.69 -2.67
C MET A 114 -12.42 0.25 -2.88
N LYS A 115 -11.88 0.79 -1.79
CA LYS A 115 -10.65 1.58 -1.81
C LYS A 115 -9.48 0.67 -2.15
N VAL A 116 -8.67 1.07 -3.12
CA VAL A 116 -7.51 0.27 -3.53
C VAL A 116 -6.28 1.12 -3.77
N HIS A 117 -5.11 0.52 -3.51
CA HIS A 117 -3.83 1.01 -4.01
C HIS A 117 -3.26 0.03 -5.04
N ILE A 118 -2.84 0.55 -6.19
CA ILE A 118 -2.16 -0.25 -7.21
C ILE A 118 -0.72 -0.50 -6.75
N LYS A 119 -0.34 -1.78 -6.68
CA LYS A 119 1.03 -2.17 -6.36
C LYS A 119 1.85 -2.40 -7.61
N LEU A 120 3.00 -1.71 -7.72
CA LEU A 120 3.98 -1.91 -8.78
C LEU A 120 5.11 -2.82 -8.31
N ASP A 121 5.52 -3.76 -9.16
CA ASP A 121 6.77 -4.50 -9.01
C ASP A 121 7.85 -3.83 -9.85
N THR A 122 8.65 -3.01 -9.20
CA THR A 122 9.74 -2.28 -9.84
C THR A 122 11.07 -3.06 -9.89
N GLY A 123 11.06 -4.30 -9.38
CA GLY A 123 12.23 -5.17 -9.43
C GLY A 123 12.41 -6.11 -8.24
N MET A 124 11.50 -6.07 -7.25
CA MET A 124 11.56 -7.01 -6.13
C MET A 124 11.17 -8.44 -6.51
N GLY A 125 10.33 -8.62 -7.55
CA GLY A 125 9.96 -9.94 -8.06
C GLY A 125 9.00 -10.72 -7.15
N ARG A 126 8.08 -10.03 -6.46
CA ARG A 126 7.16 -10.69 -5.51
C ARG A 126 5.69 -10.50 -5.87
N LEU A 127 5.17 -9.31 -5.75
CA LEU A 127 3.78 -8.93 -6.02
C LEU A 127 3.74 -7.56 -6.69
N GLY A 128 2.84 -7.37 -7.64
CA GLY A 128 2.61 -6.10 -8.31
C GLY A 128 2.63 -6.20 -9.82
N PHE A 129 2.19 -5.15 -10.49
CA PHE A 129 2.31 -5.00 -11.94
C PHE A 129 3.78 -4.84 -12.31
N PRO A 130 4.38 -5.76 -13.11
CA PRO A 130 5.80 -5.69 -13.44
C PRO A 130 6.15 -4.44 -14.24
N CYS A 131 7.18 -3.71 -13.81
CA CYS A 131 7.60 -2.44 -14.44
C CYS A 131 8.94 -2.54 -15.16
N ASP A 132 9.44 -3.75 -15.42
CA ASP A 132 10.62 -3.96 -16.26
C ASP A 132 10.32 -3.65 -17.73
N GLU A 133 11.37 -3.55 -18.53
CA GLU A 133 11.30 -3.11 -19.93
C GLU A 133 10.42 -4.02 -20.80
N THR A 134 10.37 -5.31 -20.49
CA THR A 134 9.59 -6.31 -21.24
C THR A 134 8.09 -6.22 -20.95
N ASN A 135 7.75 -5.97 -19.69
CA ASN A 135 6.36 -6.02 -19.22
C ASN A 135 5.70 -4.63 -19.13
N PHE A 136 6.48 -3.55 -19.22
CA PHE A 136 6.02 -2.19 -18.96
C PHE A 136 4.75 -1.80 -19.75
N ALA A 137 4.73 -2.05 -21.06
CA ALA A 137 3.62 -1.63 -21.91
C ALA A 137 2.32 -2.40 -21.58
N ARG A 138 2.43 -3.69 -21.24
CA ARG A 138 1.30 -4.51 -20.79
C ARG A 138 0.79 -4.01 -19.43
N SER A 139 1.69 -3.85 -18.47
CA SER A 139 1.32 -3.38 -17.13
C SER A 139 0.66 -2.00 -17.17
N LEU A 140 1.13 -1.09 -18.03
CA LEU A 140 0.49 0.21 -18.22
C LEU A 140 -0.95 0.06 -18.75
N THR A 141 -1.16 -0.82 -19.75
CA THR A 141 -2.51 -1.08 -20.29
C THR A 141 -3.42 -1.64 -19.20
N ASP A 142 -2.94 -2.60 -18.43
CA ASP A 142 -3.70 -3.23 -17.35
C ASP A 142 -4.03 -2.22 -16.24
N ILE A 143 -3.08 -1.36 -15.84
CA ILE A 143 -3.30 -0.27 -14.87
C ILE A 143 -4.36 0.71 -15.36
N LEU A 144 -4.31 1.12 -16.64
CA LEU A 144 -5.32 2.01 -17.22
C LEU A 144 -6.71 1.37 -17.25
N ALA A 145 -6.80 0.04 -17.35
CA ALA A 145 -8.05 -0.69 -17.21
C ALA A 145 -8.53 -0.67 -15.75
N VAL A 146 -7.63 -0.92 -14.78
CA VAL A 146 -7.96 -0.85 -13.33
C VAL A 146 -8.55 0.49 -12.95
N LEU A 147 -7.98 1.62 -13.45
CA LEU A 147 -8.46 2.96 -13.17
C LEU A 147 -9.91 3.22 -13.63
N LYS A 148 -10.45 2.39 -14.53
CA LYS A 148 -11.80 2.50 -15.09
C LYS A 148 -12.82 1.55 -14.47
N LEU A 149 -12.39 0.66 -13.57
CA LEU A 149 -13.28 -0.33 -12.96
C LEU A 149 -14.30 0.33 -12.03
N PRO A 150 -15.62 0.12 -12.25
CA PRO A 150 -16.66 0.87 -11.59
C PRO A 150 -16.79 0.62 -10.09
N GLY A 151 -16.38 -0.55 -9.63
CA GLY A 151 -16.43 -0.95 -8.22
C GLY A 151 -15.21 -0.52 -7.40
N LEU A 152 -14.20 0.12 -8.03
CA LEU A 152 -12.99 0.53 -7.33
C LEU A 152 -12.92 2.04 -7.14
N ASP A 153 -12.27 2.42 -6.04
CA ASP A 153 -11.81 3.77 -5.75
C ASP A 153 -10.29 3.72 -5.59
N VAL A 154 -9.57 4.13 -6.64
CA VAL A 154 -8.11 4.03 -6.68
C VAL A 154 -7.51 5.25 -5.99
N GLU A 155 -7.10 5.09 -4.71
CA GLU A 155 -6.56 6.16 -3.88
C GLU A 155 -5.06 6.39 -4.08
N GLY A 156 -4.33 5.41 -4.64
CA GLY A 156 -2.89 5.54 -4.79
C GLY A 156 -2.20 4.41 -5.53
N ILE A 157 -0.92 4.64 -5.78
CA ILE A 157 0.01 3.68 -6.40
C ILE A 157 1.27 3.62 -5.54
N PHE A 158 1.79 2.43 -5.28
CA PHE A 158 3.00 2.26 -4.49
C PHE A 158 3.91 1.15 -4.99
N THR A 159 5.16 1.19 -4.55
CA THR A 159 6.15 0.11 -4.74
C THR A 159 6.88 -0.18 -3.44
N HIS A 160 7.71 -1.21 -3.45
CA HIS A 160 8.59 -1.57 -2.35
C HIS A 160 10.06 -1.52 -2.81
N PHE A 161 10.85 -0.66 -2.19
CA PHE A 161 12.29 -0.63 -2.38
C PHE A 161 12.93 -1.73 -1.52
N CYS A 162 13.50 -2.74 -2.17
CA CYS A 162 13.91 -3.96 -1.46
C CYS A 162 15.30 -3.93 -0.84
N VAL A 163 16.14 -2.96 -1.21
CA VAL A 163 17.53 -2.81 -0.74
C VAL A 163 17.90 -1.35 -0.42
N SER A 164 16.88 -0.50 -0.16
CA SER A 164 17.11 0.94 0.07
C SER A 164 17.76 1.26 1.42
N ASP A 165 17.77 0.30 2.33
CA ASP A 165 18.40 0.34 3.65
C ASP A 165 19.78 -0.34 3.69
N GLU A 166 20.24 -0.87 2.54
CA GLU A 166 21.54 -1.49 2.41
C GLU A 166 22.57 -0.54 1.77
N GLU A 167 23.78 -0.57 2.27
CA GLU A 167 24.91 0.18 1.71
C GLU A 167 25.51 -0.55 0.50
N GLY A 168 26.28 0.19 -0.30
CA GLY A 168 26.99 -0.33 -1.48
C GLY A 168 26.46 0.21 -2.80
N GLU A 169 27.39 0.36 -3.76
CA GLU A 169 27.09 0.98 -5.07
C GLU A 169 26.01 0.23 -5.86
N GLU A 170 26.02 -1.11 -5.79
CA GLU A 170 25.04 -1.96 -6.47
C GLU A 170 23.63 -1.77 -5.90
N ASN A 171 23.48 -1.71 -4.57
CA ASN A 171 22.20 -1.50 -3.90
C ASN A 171 21.64 -0.10 -4.16
N VAL A 172 22.53 0.91 -4.14
CA VAL A 172 22.16 2.28 -4.51
C VAL A 172 21.72 2.37 -5.97
N ALA A 173 22.44 1.74 -6.89
CA ALA A 173 22.09 1.71 -8.31
C ALA A 173 20.76 0.98 -8.54
N PHE A 174 20.54 -0.14 -7.85
CA PHE A 174 19.29 -0.89 -7.95
C PHE A 174 18.10 -0.09 -7.41
N THR A 175 18.24 0.57 -6.26
CA THR A 175 17.20 1.44 -5.69
C THR A 175 16.85 2.59 -6.64
N LYS A 176 17.85 3.22 -7.28
CA LYS A 176 17.62 4.25 -8.32
C LYS A 176 16.83 3.69 -9.49
N LYS A 177 17.18 2.51 -9.98
CA LYS A 177 16.47 1.84 -11.08
C LYS A 177 15.02 1.53 -10.69
N GLN A 178 14.75 1.08 -9.46
CA GLN A 178 13.39 0.89 -8.96
C GLN A 178 12.60 2.21 -8.97
N HIS A 179 13.22 3.30 -8.51
CA HIS A 179 12.60 4.62 -8.50
C HIS A 179 12.30 5.13 -9.93
N GLU A 180 13.23 4.98 -10.86
CA GLU A 180 13.03 5.37 -12.27
C GLU A 180 11.86 4.63 -12.91
N ARG A 181 11.74 3.32 -12.69
CA ARG A 181 10.62 2.51 -13.16
C ARG A 181 9.30 2.95 -12.54
N TYR A 182 9.28 3.24 -11.24
CA TYR A 182 8.13 3.76 -10.53
C TYR A 182 7.68 5.10 -11.10
N ALA A 183 8.58 6.07 -11.19
CA ALA A 183 8.29 7.42 -11.69
C ALA A 183 7.79 7.39 -13.15
N ARG A 184 8.43 6.57 -14.01
CA ARG A 184 8.00 6.38 -15.40
C ARG A 184 6.59 5.84 -15.51
N MET A 185 6.22 4.84 -14.68
CA MET A 185 4.89 4.25 -14.71
C MET A 185 3.83 5.28 -14.30
N ILE A 186 4.06 6.03 -13.23
CA ILE A 186 3.14 7.08 -12.78
C ILE A 186 2.95 8.13 -13.86
N ALA A 187 4.05 8.70 -14.40
CA ALA A 187 3.95 9.74 -15.41
C ALA A 187 3.14 9.30 -16.64
N GLN A 188 3.33 8.06 -17.11
CA GLN A 188 2.55 7.55 -18.24
C GLN A 188 1.11 7.18 -17.89
N ALA A 189 0.84 6.74 -16.67
CA ALA A 189 -0.52 6.47 -16.24
C ALA A 189 -1.33 7.78 -16.10
N GLU A 190 -0.72 8.84 -15.59
CA GLU A 190 -1.34 10.17 -15.50
C GLU A 190 -1.59 10.78 -16.88
N GLU A 191 -0.60 10.70 -17.80
CA GLU A 191 -0.74 11.23 -19.17
C GLU A 191 -1.87 10.57 -19.95
N LYS A 192 -2.07 9.26 -19.79
CA LYS A 192 -3.04 8.47 -20.57
C LYS A 192 -4.35 8.17 -19.82
N GLY A 193 -4.39 8.40 -18.52
CA GLY A 193 -5.56 8.16 -17.67
C GLY A 193 -6.52 9.35 -17.59
N ASN A 194 -6.07 10.52 -18.04
CA ASN A 194 -6.90 11.73 -18.23
C ASN A 194 -7.57 11.69 -19.66
#